data_5afb2a6890b5163c7b79cc6f2e5a2db6
#
_entry.id   5afb2a6890b5163c7b79cc6f2e5a2db6
#
_cell.length_a   1.000
_cell.length_b   1.000
_cell.length_c   1.000
_cell.angle_alpha   90.00
_cell.angle_beta   90.00
_cell.angle_gamma   90.00
#
_symmetry.space_group_name_H-M   'P 1'
#
loop_
_entity.id
_entity.type
_entity.pdbx_description
1 polymer ?
#
loop_
_entity_poly.entity_id
_entity_poly.type
_entity_poly.pdbx_seq_one_letter_code
_entity_poly.pdbx_strand_id
1 'polypeptide(L)'
;MLMEQTPSQQNWQPYNSLKRPGQMRAQSYQTMAHGADTIQFFQLRRSVGGCEKFHGAVIAHAGTENTRVFREVKQLGEELEKLSNVIPGTVNEAEVGVIFDWDNYWALEYTSGPSISLKYVDQIHRYYRYFYDHNMGVTMIPVDADFSKYKMIVAPVLYMVKPGMKEALEKYVKNGGILVTTYMSGIVGESDNVYLGGYPGPLKEMAGIWVEEIDALAPEQYNIVTFKDGSQSKCKIVCDLMHLEGAEALGEYAEDFYAGMPAVTRHDYGKGKLYYIGSCMEVVGT
;
A
#
# COMPACT_ATOMS: atom_id res chain seq x y z
N MET A 1 -18.18 -3.94 -2.15
CA MET A 1 -18.61 -5.20 -2.80
C MET A 1 -17.37 -6.00 -3.19
N LEU A 2 -17.28 -7.28 -2.82
CA LEU A 2 -16.27 -8.19 -3.37
C LEU A 2 -16.82 -8.79 -4.66
N MET A 3 -16.32 -8.34 -5.79
CA MET A 3 -16.83 -8.69 -7.12
C MET A 3 -16.51 -10.12 -7.56
N GLU A 4 -15.41 -10.67 -7.03
CA GLU A 4 -15.01 -12.05 -7.30
C GLU A 4 -14.29 -12.67 -6.11
N GLN A 5 -14.78 -13.81 -5.66
CA GLN A 5 -14.10 -14.67 -4.71
C GLN A 5 -14.18 -16.12 -5.20
N THR A 6 -13.05 -16.80 -5.23
CA THR A 6 -13.03 -18.23 -5.50
C THR A 6 -13.47 -19.01 -4.27
N PRO A 7 -14.44 -19.91 -4.37
CA PRO A 7 -14.88 -20.69 -3.21
C PRO A 7 -13.85 -21.75 -2.79
N SER A 8 -12.89 -22.12 -3.66
CA SER A 8 -11.82 -23.07 -3.35
C SER A 8 -10.51 -22.68 -4.06
N GLN A 9 -10.01 -23.53 -4.99
CA GLN A 9 -8.75 -23.32 -5.70
C GLN A 9 -8.88 -22.34 -6.88
N GLN A 10 -7.72 -21.76 -7.28
CA GLN A 10 -7.59 -20.87 -8.43
C GLN A 10 -6.65 -21.52 -9.45
N ASN A 11 -7.16 -21.91 -10.62
CA ASN A 11 -6.44 -22.71 -11.60
C ASN A 11 -5.31 -21.97 -12.33
N TRP A 12 -5.25 -20.64 -12.24
CA TRP A 12 -4.19 -19.81 -12.83
C TRP A 12 -3.01 -19.56 -11.88
N GLN A 13 -3.07 -20.07 -10.66
CA GLN A 13 -1.93 -20.05 -9.74
C GLN A 13 -0.90 -21.13 -10.12
N PRO A 14 0.40 -20.93 -9.83
CA PRO A 14 1.43 -21.96 -10.05
C PRO A 14 1.10 -23.29 -9.39
N TYR A 15 0.45 -23.26 -8.24
CA TYR A 15 -0.04 -24.41 -7.50
C TYR A 15 -1.51 -24.23 -7.16
N ASN A 16 -2.35 -25.17 -7.63
CA ASN A 16 -3.79 -25.09 -7.50
C ASN A 16 -4.28 -25.63 -6.13
N SER A 17 -3.75 -25.04 -5.07
CA SER A 17 -4.04 -25.46 -3.69
C SER A 17 -5.47 -25.18 -3.29
N LEU A 18 -6.09 -26.15 -2.62
CA LEU A 18 -7.44 -25.98 -2.08
C LEU A 18 -7.44 -25.01 -0.89
N LYS A 19 -8.44 -24.16 -0.80
CA LYS A 19 -8.73 -23.46 0.45
C LYS A 19 -9.08 -24.50 1.54
N ARG A 20 -8.50 -24.32 2.71
CA ARG A 20 -8.77 -25.21 3.85
C ARG A 20 -10.18 -24.95 4.40
N PRO A 21 -10.78 -25.93 5.13
CA PRO A 21 -12.06 -25.72 5.78
C PRO A 21 -12.10 -24.43 6.60
N GLY A 22 -13.12 -23.60 6.42
CA GLY A 22 -13.28 -22.32 7.07
C GLY A 22 -12.48 -21.14 6.47
N GLN A 23 -11.49 -21.38 5.63
CA GLN A 23 -10.67 -20.31 5.04
C GLN A 23 -11.49 -19.36 4.16
N MET A 24 -12.36 -19.90 3.30
CA MET A 24 -13.26 -19.10 2.46
C MET A 24 -14.19 -18.24 3.31
N ARG A 25 -14.75 -18.81 4.38
CA ARG A 25 -15.61 -18.10 5.33
C ARG A 25 -14.84 -16.95 6.02
N ALA A 26 -13.63 -17.21 6.53
CA ALA A 26 -12.79 -16.18 7.17
C ALA A 26 -12.47 -15.03 6.22
N GLN A 27 -12.09 -15.31 4.97
CA GLN A 27 -11.84 -14.30 3.95
C GLN A 27 -13.09 -13.47 3.61
N SER A 28 -14.26 -14.09 3.57
CA SER A 28 -15.53 -13.39 3.33
C SER A 28 -15.85 -12.42 4.47
N TYR A 29 -15.73 -12.87 5.72
CA TYR A 29 -15.93 -12.00 6.88
C TYR A 29 -14.88 -10.88 6.96
N GLN A 30 -13.62 -11.14 6.65
CA GLN A 30 -12.60 -10.12 6.56
C GLN A 30 -12.97 -9.04 5.54
N THR A 31 -13.42 -9.43 4.36
CA THR A 31 -13.84 -8.49 3.31
C THR A 31 -15.01 -7.63 3.77
N MET A 32 -15.99 -8.22 4.46
CA MET A 32 -17.11 -7.47 5.03
C MET A 32 -16.69 -6.53 6.16
N ALA A 33 -15.76 -6.97 7.02
CA ALA A 33 -15.19 -6.11 8.05
C ALA A 33 -14.47 -4.87 7.48
N HIS A 34 -14.02 -4.95 6.23
CA HIS A 34 -13.47 -3.83 5.47
C HIS A 34 -14.51 -3.06 4.62
N GLY A 35 -15.82 -3.24 4.88
CA GLY A 35 -16.90 -2.46 4.30
C GLY A 35 -17.53 -3.04 3.02
N ALA A 36 -17.35 -4.32 2.74
CA ALA A 36 -18.06 -4.95 1.63
C ALA A 36 -19.50 -5.35 2.03
N ASP A 37 -20.47 -4.94 1.22
CA ASP A 37 -21.89 -5.30 1.42
C ASP A 37 -22.25 -6.64 0.80
N THR A 38 -21.46 -7.13 -0.16
CA THR A 38 -21.76 -8.36 -0.93
C THR A 38 -20.51 -9.15 -1.24
N ILE A 39 -20.68 -10.47 -1.30
CA ILE A 39 -19.67 -11.44 -1.74
C ILE A 39 -20.17 -12.14 -2.97
N GLN A 40 -19.44 -12.10 -4.07
CA GLN A 40 -19.76 -12.79 -5.32
C GLN A 40 -18.73 -13.88 -5.58
N PHE A 41 -19.21 -15.08 -5.90
CA PHE A 41 -18.35 -16.21 -6.18
C PHE A 41 -18.17 -16.46 -7.67
N PHE A 42 -16.96 -16.56 -8.13
CA PHE A 42 -16.62 -17.18 -9.39
C PHE A 42 -16.11 -18.59 -9.09
N GLN A 43 -16.84 -19.66 -9.49
CA GLN A 43 -18.04 -19.64 -10.29
C GLN A 43 -19.13 -20.53 -9.66
N LEU A 44 -20.37 -20.35 -10.09
CA LEU A 44 -21.45 -21.19 -9.59
C LEU A 44 -21.25 -22.67 -9.94
N ARG A 45 -21.06 -22.97 -11.24
CA ARG A 45 -20.83 -24.33 -11.74
C ARG A 45 -19.48 -24.40 -12.44
N ARG A 46 -18.68 -25.39 -12.07
CA ARG A 46 -17.35 -25.59 -12.66
C ARG A 46 -17.45 -25.88 -14.15
N SER A 47 -16.64 -25.14 -14.94
CA SER A 47 -16.55 -25.31 -16.39
C SER A 47 -16.13 -26.72 -16.78
N VAL A 48 -16.79 -27.31 -17.80
CA VAL A 48 -16.46 -28.64 -18.29
C VAL A 48 -15.33 -28.64 -19.32
N GLY A 49 -15.02 -27.47 -19.89
CA GLY A 49 -13.97 -27.28 -20.90
C GLY A 49 -13.25 -25.97 -20.70
N GLY A 50 -12.35 -25.63 -21.65
CA GLY A 50 -11.54 -24.41 -21.62
C GLY A 50 -10.42 -24.44 -20.59
N CYS A 51 -9.78 -23.27 -20.41
CA CYS A 51 -8.63 -23.14 -19.53
C CYS A 51 -9.00 -23.18 -18.03
N GLU A 52 -10.24 -22.83 -17.66
CA GLU A 52 -10.70 -22.73 -16.28
C GLU A 52 -11.44 -23.97 -15.76
N LYS A 53 -11.36 -25.10 -16.46
CA LYS A 53 -12.03 -26.34 -16.04
C LYS A 53 -11.59 -26.88 -14.66
N PHE A 54 -10.44 -26.45 -14.15
CA PHE A 54 -9.97 -26.78 -12.80
C PHE A 54 -10.15 -25.66 -11.78
N HIS A 55 -10.78 -24.54 -12.16
CA HIS A 55 -11.08 -23.47 -11.22
C HIS A 55 -12.11 -23.93 -10.17
N GLY A 56 -12.00 -23.40 -8.96
CA GLY A 56 -12.97 -23.66 -7.89
C GLY A 56 -14.38 -23.19 -8.28
N ALA A 57 -15.39 -23.93 -7.84
CA ALA A 57 -16.78 -23.57 -8.07
C ALA A 57 -17.64 -24.01 -6.89
N VAL A 58 -18.80 -23.37 -6.73
CA VAL A 58 -19.79 -23.77 -5.71
C VAL A 58 -20.30 -25.20 -6.00
N ILE A 59 -20.65 -25.47 -7.27
CA ILE A 59 -21.00 -26.79 -7.75
C ILE A 59 -19.81 -27.36 -8.53
N ALA A 60 -19.11 -28.30 -7.94
CA ALA A 60 -17.95 -28.97 -8.54
C ALA A 60 -18.39 -29.93 -9.69
N HIS A 61 -17.42 -30.55 -10.39
CA HIS A 61 -17.71 -31.54 -11.43
C HIS A 61 -18.53 -32.74 -10.95
N ALA A 62 -18.49 -33.02 -9.63
CA ALA A 62 -19.38 -34.02 -9.04
C ALA A 62 -20.89 -33.74 -9.27
N GLY A 63 -21.22 -32.46 -9.55
CA GLY A 63 -22.58 -32.07 -9.94
C GLY A 63 -23.62 -32.12 -8.83
N THR A 64 -23.20 -32.31 -7.57
CA THR A 64 -24.09 -32.46 -6.42
C THR A 64 -23.79 -31.48 -5.31
N GLU A 65 -24.74 -31.30 -4.41
CA GLU A 65 -24.61 -30.51 -3.19
C GLU A 65 -23.76 -31.20 -2.10
N ASN A 66 -23.42 -32.46 -2.28
CA ASN A 66 -22.71 -33.28 -1.30
C ASN A 66 -21.19 -33.05 -1.30
N THR A 67 -20.76 -31.82 -1.57
CA THR A 67 -19.36 -31.44 -1.52
C THR A 67 -19.10 -30.51 -0.32
N ARG A 68 -17.87 -30.54 0.17
CA ARG A 68 -17.44 -29.61 1.24
C ARG A 68 -17.68 -28.16 0.86
N VAL A 69 -17.26 -27.76 -0.32
CA VAL A 69 -17.35 -26.37 -0.79
C VAL A 69 -18.80 -25.91 -0.85
N PHE A 70 -19.72 -26.73 -1.38
CA PHE A 70 -21.14 -26.39 -1.42
C PHE A 70 -21.71 -26.15 -0.01
N ARG A 71 -21.40 -27.05 0.93
CA ARG A 71 -21.86 -26.89 2.33
C ARG A 71 -21.32 -25.65 2.99
N GLU A 72 -20.03 -25.33 2.78
CA GLU A 72 -19.42 -24.10 3.35
C GLU A 72 -20.03 -22.84 2.77
N VAL A 73 -20.27 -22.78 1.44
CA VAL A 73 -20.94 -21.64 0.81
C VAL A 73 -22.38 -21.49 1.27
N LYS A 74 -23.11 -22.58 1.37
CA LYS A 74 -24.49 -22.59 1.90
C LYS A 74 -24.53 -22.05 3.33
N GLN A 75 -23.66 -22.56 4.21
CA GLN A 75 -23.56 -22.10 5.60
C GLN A 75 -23.25 -20.60 5.65
N LEU A 76 -22.29 -20.13 4.85
CA LEU A 76 -21.97 -18.70 4.79
C LEU A 76 -23.19 -17.88 4.35
N GLY A 77 -23.93 -18.33 3.33
CA GLY A 77 -25.14 -17.64 2.89
C GLY A 77 -26.19 -17.51 3.99
N GLU A 78 -26.44 -18.59 4.76
CA GLU A 78 -27.35 -18.57 5.89
C GLU A 78 -26.90 -17.66 7.03
N GLU A 79 -25.59 -17.53 7.26
CA GLU A 79 -25.01 -16.61 8.22
C GLU A 79 -25.17 -15.15 7.76
N LEU A 80 -24.90 -14.86 6.48
CA LEU A 80 -25.01 -13.52 5.92
C LEU A 80 -26.45 -13.03 5.85
N GLU A 81 -27.40 -13.93 5.61
CA GLU A 81 -28.84 -13.60 5.67
C GLU A 81 -29.24 -13.06 7.05
N LYS A 82 -28.73 -13.67 8.13
CA LYS A 82 -28.97 -13.21 9.51
C LYS A 82 -28.35 -11.84 9.80
N LEU A 83 -27.29 -11.48 9.07
CA LEU A 83 -26.56 -10.22 9.22
C LEU A 83 -27.01 -9.13 8.22
N SER A 84 -27.99 -9.44 7.37
CA SER A 84 -28.44 -8.57 6.27
C SER A 84 -28.93 -7.19 6.70
N ASN A 85 -29.41 -7.05 7.94
CA ASN A 85 -29.85 -5.78 8.51
C ASN A 85 -28.75 -5.02 9.29
N VAL A 86 -27.57 -5.61 9.42
CA VAL A 86 -26.48 -5.05 10.24
C VAL A 86 -25.31 -4.60 9.39
N ILE A 87 -24.89 -5.41 8.41
CA ILE A 87 -23.68 -5.18 7.64
C ILE A 87 -23.83 -4.18 6.49
N PRO A 88 -24.90 -4.24 5.65
CA PRO A 88 -24.99 -3.36 4.50
C PRO A 88 -24.96 -1.88 4.87
N GLY A 89 -24.14 -1.10 4.16
CA GLY A 89 -23.94 0.33 4.39
C GLY A 89 -23.03 0.67 5.56
N THR A 90 -22.45 -0.31 6.26
CA THR A 90 -21.42 -0.05 7.27
C THR A 90 -20.12 0.41 6.61
N VAL A 91 -19.42 1.33 7.27
CA VAL A 91 -18.12 1.84 6.82
C VAL A 91 -17.09 1.61 7.91
N ASN A 92 -15.87 1.35 7.49
CA ASN A 92 -14.75 1.32 8.43
C ASN A 92 -14.23 2.74 8.60
N GLU A 93 -14.38 3.29 9.80
CA GLU A 93 -13.79 4.58 10.15
C GLU A 93 -12.31 4.39 10.43
N ALA A 94 -11.48 4.89 9.52
CA ALA A 94 -10.03 4.83 9.65
C ALA A 94 -9.46 6.23 9.86
N GLU A 95 -8.52 6.35 10.80
CA GLU A 95 -7.78 7.59 11.04
C GLU A 95 -6.60 7.77 10.10
N VAL A 96 -6.16 6.67 9.46
CA VAL A 96 -5.01 6.63 8.55
C VAL A 96 -5.48 6.24 7.15
N GLY A 97 -5.15 7.08 6.16
CA GLY A 97 -5.31 6.78 4.75
C GLY A 97 -3.97 6.41 4.11
N VAL A 98 -3.91 5.27 3.41
CA VAL A 98 -2.75 4.89 2.59
C VAL A 98 -3.12 5.10 1.13
N ILE A 99 -2.43 5.99 0.45
CA ILE A 99 -2.69 6.30 -0.97
C ILE A 99 -2.26 5.12 -1.83
N PHE A 100 -3.18 4.67 -2.69
CA PHE A 100 -2.90 3.74 -3.77
C PHE A 100 -3.38 4.34 -5.10
N ASP A 101 -2.51 4.32 -6.11
CA ASP A 101 -2.80 4.82 -7.44
C ASP A 101 -2.32 3.85 -8.52
N TRP A 102 -3.21 3.47 -9.43
CA TRP A 102 -2.92 2.55 -10.51
C TRP A 102 -1.94 3.11 -11.54
N ASP A 103 -2.07 4.40 -11.88
CA ASP A 103 -1.14 5.02 -12.83
C ASP A 103 0.26 5.12 -12.24
N ASN A 104 0.37 5.45 -10.95
CA ASN A 104 1.63 5.42 -10.20
C ASN A 104 2.25 4.01 -10.20
N TYR A 105 1.42 2.98 -9.97
CA TYR A 105 1.85 1.58 -10.00
C TYR A 105 2.39 1.19 -11.38
N TRP A 106 1.64 1.49 -12.43
CA TRP A 106 2.06 1.15 -13.80
C TRP A 106 3.29 1.93 -14.22
N ALA A 107 3.35 3.23 -14.01
CA ALA A 107 4.50 4.05 -14.36
C ALA A 107 5.79 3.55 -13.68
N LEU A 108 5.73 3.28 -12.37
CA LEU A 108 6.89 2.78 -11.63
C LEU A 108 7.35 1.39 -12.10
N GLU A 109 6.42 0.49 -12.39
CA GLU A 109 6.76 -0.91 -12.71
C GLU A 109 7.09 -1.14 -14.19
N TYR A 110 6.67 -0.24 -15.09
CA TYR A 110 7.03 -0.31 -16.52
C TYR A 110 8.30 0.46 -16.87
N THR A 111 8.77 1.36 -16.00
CA THR A 111 10.02 2.05 -16.21
C THR A 111 11.22 1.15 -15.89
N SER A 112 12.37 1.41 -16.52
CA SER A 112 13.66 0.90 -16.07
C SER A 112 14.14 1.74 -14.88
N GLY A 113 13.50 1.55 -13.73
CA GLY A 113 13.78 2.31 -12.52
C GLY A 113 15.13 1.96 -11.89
N PRO A 114 15.48 2.58 -10.77
CA PRO A 114 16.79 2.39 -10.13
C PRO A 114 16.98 0.95 -9.62
N SER A 115 15.91 0.24 -9.27
CA SER A 115 15.99 -1.11 -8.72
C SER A 115 14.84 -2.00 -9.18
N ILE A 116 15.17 -3.19 -9.67
CA ILE A 116 14.17 -4.23 -9.99
C ILE A 116 13.47 -4.79 -8.74
N SER A 117 14.07 -4.58 -7.57
CA SER A 117 13.52 -5.00 -6.27
C SER A 117 12.49 -4.01 -5.72
N LEU A 118 12.36 -2.83 -6.31
CA LEU A 118 11.35 -1.85 -5.92
C LEU A 118 10.00 -2.23 -6.55
N LYS A 119 9.09 -2.76 -5.73
CA LYS A 119 7.73 -3.14 -6.12
C LYS A 119 6.72 -2.30 -5.37
N TYR A 120 5.86 -1.60 -6.11
CA TYR A 120 4.91 -0.64 -5.54
C TYR A 120 3.96 -1.28 -4.53
N VAL A 121 3.36 -2.41 -4.89
CA VAL A 121 2.42 -3.12 -4.03
C VAL A 121 3.08 -3.58 -2.73
N ASP A 122 4.33 -4.03 -2.78
CA ASP A 122 5.08 -4.45 -1.59
C ASP A 122 5.31 -3.26 -0.63
N GLN A 123 5.58 -2.07 -1.18
CA GLN A 123 5.73 -0.87 -0.35
C GLN A 123 4.40 -0.43 0.26
N ILE A 124 3.32 -0.46 -0.49
CA ILE A 124 1.98 -0.19 0.03
C ILE A 124 1.64 -1.14 1.18
N HIS A 125 1.84 -2.45 0.98
CA HIS A 125 1.59 -3.46 2.03
C HIS A 125 2.46 -3.25 3.26
N ARG A 126 3.72 -2.86 3.10
CA ARG A 126 4.65 -2.59 4.22
C ARG A 126 4.08 -1.54 5.18
N TYR A 127 3.63 -0.40 4.65
CA TYR A 127 3.07 0.68 5.47
C TYR A 127 1.68 0.34 6.00
N TYR A 128 0.81 -0.27 5.18
CA TYR A 128 -0.51 -0.71 5.61
C TYR A 128 -0.41 -1.71 6.77
N ARG A 129 0.48 -2.70 6.64
CA ARG A 129 0.66 -3.77 7.62
C ARG A 129 1.05 -3.24 8.99
N TYR A 130 1.87 -2.21 9.07
CA TYR A 130 2.24 -1.61 10.36
C TYR A 130 1.01 -1.20 11.17
N PHE A 131 0.08 -0.47 10.58
CA PHE A 131 -1.14 -0.04 11.24
C PHE A 131 -2.07 -1.22 11.54
N TYR A 132 -2.19 -2.14 10.60
CA TYR A 132 -3.00 -3.34 10.78
C TYR A 132 -2.53 -4.20 11.96
N ASP A 133 -1.24 -4.50 12.05
CA ASP A 133 -0.65 -5.31 13.11
C ASP A 133 -0.74 -4.62 14.50
N HIS A 134 -0.87 -3.29 14.52
CA HIS A 134 -1.06 -2.50 15.76
C HIS A 134 -2.53 -2.18 16.06
N ASN A 135 -3.48 -2.79 15.35
CA ASN A 135 -4.92 -2.55 15.49
C ASN A 135 -5.32 -1.08 15.35
N MET A 136 -4.64 -0.34 14.50
CA MET A 136 -4.98 1.03 14.13
C MET A 136 -5.87 1.03 12.88
N GLY A 137 -6.96 1.79 12.91
CA GLY A 137 -7.85 1.93 11.75
C GLY A 137 -7.10 2.51 10.55
N VAL A 138 -6.94 1.72 9.49
CA VAL A 138 -6.26 2.09 8.25
C VAL A 138 -7.08 1.67 7.03
N THR A 139 -7.11 2.52 6.00
CA THR A 139 -7.80 2.22 4.73
C THR A 139 -6.97 2.64 3.54
N MET A 140 -7.16 1.95 2.41
CA MET A 140 -6.62 2.38 1.11
C MET A 140 -7.50 3.48 0.54
N ILE A 141 -6.88 4.53 0.03
CA ILE A 141 -7.57 5.68 -0.53
C ILE A 141 -7.00 6.05 -1.91
N PRO A 142 -7.83 6.52 -2.84
CA PRO A 142 -7.35 7.05 -4.11
C PRO A 142 -6.71 8.44 -3.94
N VAL A 143 -6.01 8.90 -4.97
CA VAL A 143 -5.30 10.19 -4.97
C VAL A 143 -6.22 11.42 -4.91
N ASP A 144 -7.48 11.26 -5.25
CA ASP A 144 -8.53 12.30 -5.25
C ASP A 144 -9.47 12.20 -4.03
N ALA A 145 -9.11 11.41 -3.02
CA ALA A 145 -9.88 11.28 -1.80
C ALA A 145 -9.95 12.62 -1.03
N ASP A 146 -11.00 12.77 -0.24
CA ASP A 146 -11.08 13.85 0.74
C ASP A 146 -10.13 13.57 1.92
N PHE A 147 -8.92 14.11 1.84
CA PHE A 147 -7.87 13.90 2.84
C PHE A 147 -8.23 14.46 4.22
N SER A 148 -9.16 15.40 4.31
CA SER A 148 -9.56 16.03 5.59
C SER A 148 -10.18 15.06 6.59
N LYS A 149 -10.60 13.89 6.14
CA LYS A 149 -11.17 12.81 6.97
C LYS A 149 -10.13 12.04 7.79
N TYR A 150 -8.84 12.20 7.44
CA TYR A 150 -7.76 11.39 8.02
C TYR A 150 -6.86 12.26 8.89
N LYS A 151 -6.39 11.71 10.00
CA LYS A 151 -5.35 12.33 10.83
C LYS A 151 -3.97 12.22 10.19
N MET A 152 -3.73 11.09 9.51
CA MET A 152 -2.49 10.81 8.81
C MET A 152 -2.78 10.26 7.41
N ILE A 153 -2.03 10.77 6.44
CA ILE A 153 -1.96 10.22 5.08
C ILE A 153 -0.56 9.63 4.89
N VAL A 154 -0.51 8.40 4.44
CA VAL A 154 0.73 7.74 4.02
C VAL A 154 0.70 7.55 2.52
N ALA A 155 1.69 8.06 1.83
CA ALA A 155 1.85 8.01 0.38
C ALA A 155 3.17 7.32 0.02
N PRO A 156 3.24 5.98 0.12
CA PRO A 156 4.48 5.26 -0.16
C PRO A 156 4.82 5.36 -1.64
N VAL A 157 6.07 5.68 -1.96
CA VAL A 157 6.56 5.76 -3.34
C VAL A 157 5.58 6.53 -4.22
N LEU A 158 5.28 7.77 -3.84
CA LEU A 158 4.40 8.66 -4.59
C LEU A 158 5.12 9.15 -5.86
N TYR A 159 5.48 8.22 -6.74
CA TYR A 159 6.30 8.42 -7.91
C TYR A 159 5.70 9.44 -8.87
N MET A 160 4.39 9.32 -9.12
CA MET A 160 3.63 10.22 -9.97
C MET A 160 2.80 11.22 -9.16
N VAL A 161 3.02 12.51 -9.38
CA VAL A 161 2.20 13.59 -8.82
C VAL A 161 1.31 14.17 -9.92
N LYS A 162 0.00 13.88 -9.85
CA LYS A 162 -0.98 14.32 -10.83
C LYS A 162 -1.41 15.78 -10.61
N PRO A 163 -1.99 16.44 -11.62
CA PRO A 163 -2.56 17.79 -11.48
C PRO A 163 -3.57 17.89 -10.32
N GLY A 164 -3.46 18.95 -9.52
CA GLY A 164 -4.32 19.17 -8.35
C GLY A 164 -3.91 18.41 -7.09
N MET A 165 -3.08 17.38 -7.22
CA MET A 165 -2.66 16.57 -6.08
C MET A 165 -1.72 17.33 -5.12
N LYS A 166 -0.78 18.11 -5.67
CA LYS A 166 0.08 19.00 -4.87
C LYS A 166 -0.77 19.92 -4.00
N GLU A 167 -1.71 20.63 -4.61
CA GLU A 167 -2.58 21.60 -3.93
C GLU A 167 -3.44 20.93 -2.86
N ALA A 168 -3.95 19.73 -3.12
CA ALA A 168 -4.74 18.96 -2.16
C ALA A 168 -3.90 18.53 -0.95
N LEU A 169 -2.69 18.02 -1.17
CA LEU A 169 -1.77 17.62 -0.11
C LEU A 169 -1.28 18.82 0.70
N GLU A 170 -0.93 19.94 0.02
CA GLU A 170 -0.55 21.17 0.72
C GLU A 170 -1.67 21.71 1.60
N LYS A 171 -2.89 21.76 1.07
CA LYS A 171 -4.08 22.18 1.84
C LYS A 171 -4.28 21.30 3.06
N TYR A 172 -4.14 19.98 2.90
CA TYR A 172 -4.27 19.01 3.97
C TYR A 172 -3.23 19.26 5.08
N VAL A 173 -1.94 19.36 4.72
CA VAL A 173 -0.87 19.58 5.69
C VAL A 173 -0.97 20.97 6.33
N LYS A 174 -1.21 22.03 5.54
CA LYS A 174 -1.41 23.40 6.09
C LYS A 174 -2.52 23.48 7.14
N ASN A 175 -3.53 22.63 7.05
CA ASN A 175 -4.64 22.59 7.99
C ASN A 175 -4.40 21.67 9.21
N GLY A 176 -3.23 21.06 9.35
CA GLY A 176 -2.86 20.27 10.53
C GLY A 176 -2.73 18.77 10.27
N GLY A 177 -2.91 18.32 9.02
CA GLY A 177 -2.71 16.91 8.65
C GLY A 177 -1.26 16.48 8.72
N ILE A 178 -1.05 15.20 8.91
CA ILE A 178 0.27 14.56 8.88
C ILE A 178 0.40 13.79 7.56
N LEU A 179 1.38 14.18 6.74
CA LEU A 179 1.72 13.45 5.51
C LEU A 179 3.04 12.69 5.73
N VAL A 180 3.02 11.41 5.42
CA VAL A 180 4.23 10.58 5.33
C VAL A 180 4.41 10.18 3.87
N THR A 181 5.53 10.54 3.26
CA THR A 181 5.90 10.05 1.94
C THR A 181 7.30 9.46 1.97
N THR A 182 7.69 8.78 0.90
CA THR A 182 8.92 7.99 0.93
C THR A 182 9.80 8.27 -0.28
N TYR A 183 10.96 7.63 -0.28
CA TYR A 183 11.85 7.59 -1.44
C TYR A 183 11.08 7.43 -2.76
N MET A 184 11.69 7.86 -3.84
CA MET A 184 11.10 7.82 -5.19
C MET A 184 9.77 8.57 -5.30
N SER A 185 9.50 9.56 -4.44
CA SER A 185 8.30 10.40 -4.55
C SER A 185 8.54 11.65 -5.39
N GLY A 186 7.50 12.10 -6.12
CA GLY A 186 7.53 13.33 -6.92
C GLY A 186 8.51 13.27 -8.08
N ILE A 187 8.67 12.13 -8.71
CA ILE A 187 9.60 11.93 -9.83
C ILE A 187 8.98 12.42 -11.14
N VAL A 188 7.71 12.01 -11.43
CA VAL A 188 7.05 12.30 -12.71
C VAL A 188 5.69 12.96 -12.54
N GLY A 189 5.24 13.65 -13.59
CA GLY A 189 3.87 14.12 -13.75
C GLY A 189 2.96 13.08 -14.43
N GLU A 190 1.72 13.46 -14.72
CA GLU A 190 0.69 12.57 -15.29
C GLU A 190 1.05 11.95 -16.65
N SER A 191 1.95 12.59 -17.41
CA SER A 191 2.44 12.09 -18.71
C SER A 191 3.71 11.25 -18.57
N ASP A 192 4.06 10.82 -17.36
CA ASP A 192 5.29 10.07 -17.03
C ASP A 192 6.58 10.81 -17.44
N ASN A 193 6.52 12.13 -17.48
CA ASN A 193 7.70 12.98 -17.69
C ASN A 193 8.27 13.45 -16.35
N VAL A 194 9.58 13.36 -16.24
CA VAL A 194 10.33 13.74 -15.02
C VAL A 194 10.18 15.24 -14.73
N TYR A 195 9.96 15.58 -13.48
CA TYR A 195 10.05 16.94 -12.99
C TYR A 195 11.52 17.39 -12.94
N LEU A 196 11.86 18.45 -13.64
CA LEU A 196 13.19 19.03 -13.62
C LEU A 196 13.40 19.86 -12.36
N GLY A 197 14.65 19.93 -11.89
CA GLY A 197 15.04 20.74 -10.73
C GLY A 197 15.12 19.98 -9.40
N GLY A 198 15.25 18.64 -9.46
CA GLY A 198 15.41 17.74 -8.30
C GLY A 198 14.09 17.26 -7.72
N TYR A 199 14.15 16.16 -7.03
CA TYR A 199 13.02 15.50 -6.39
C TYR A 199 12.84 16.03 -4.93
N PRO A 200 11.68 15.85 -4.34
CA PRO A 200 10.42 15.28 -4.82
C PRO A 200 9.58 16.25 -5.69
N GLY A 201 10.15 16.82 -6.74
CA GLY A 201 9.48 17.66 -7.74
C GLY A 201 8.57 18.74 -7.14
N PRO A 202 7.26 18.70 -7.40
CA PRO A 202 6.33 19.72 -6.91
C PRO A 202 6.14 19.72 -5.38
N LEU A 203 6.60 18.68 -4.67
CA LEU A 203 6.47 18.56 -3.22
C LEU A 203 7.68 19.11 -2.44
N LYS A 204 8.71 19.58 -3.11
CA LYS A 204 9.98 20.06 -2.49
C LYS A 204 9.76 21.07 -1.38
N GLU A 205 9.00 22.13 -1.64
CA GLU A 205 8.73 23.19 -0.66
C GLU A 205 8.04 22.63 0.60
N MET A 206 7.01 21.79 0.41
CA MET A 206 6.28 21.17 1.51
C MET A 206 7.15 20.15 2.26
N ALA A 207 8.02 19.43 1.56
CA ALA A 207 8.94 18.46 2.17
C ALA A 207 10.14 19.13 2.85
N GLY A 208 10.50 20.36 2.44
CA GLY A 208 11.66 21.08 2.95
C GLY A 208 12.99 20.38 2.66
N ILE A 209 13.06 19.67 1.54
CA ILE A 209 14.23 18.94 1.07
C ILE A 209 14.32 18.98 -0.45
N TRP A 210 15.50 18.62 -0.97
CA TRP A 210 15.63 18.14 -2.34
C TRP A 210 16.54 16.92 -2.40
N VAL A 211 16.29 16.03 -3.34
CA VAL A 211 17.04 14.79 -3.57
C VAL A 211 17.94 15.00 -4.77
N GLU A 212 19.24 14.80 -4.58
CA GLU A 212 20.27 14.96 -5.61
C GLU A 212 20.40 13.69 -6.46
N GLU A 213 20.58 12.56 -5.81
CA GLU A 213 20.79 11.26 -6.43
C GLU A 213 19.97 10.18 -5.71
N ILE A 214 19.81 9.06 -6.39
CA ILE A 214 19.13 7.87 -5.84
C ILE A 214 20.09 6.70 -5.99
N ASP A 215 20.64 6.22 -4.89
CA ASP A 215 21.51 5.05 -4.87
C ASP A 215 20.68 3.77 -4.78
N ALA A 216 20.91 2.82 -5.69
CA ALA A 216 20.22 1.54 -5.73
C ALA A 216 21.09 0.43 -5.14
N LEU A 217 20.62 -0.15 -4.05
CA LEU A 217 21.32 -1.22 -3.35
C LEU A 217 20.99 -2.59 -3.97
N ALA A 218 22.03 -3.37 -4.26
CA ALA A 218 21.88 -4.76 -4.68
C ALA A 218 21.26 -5.61 -3.54
N PRO A 219 20.64 -6.78 -3.83
CA PRO A 219 19.92 -7.55 -2.81
C PRO A 219 20.71 -7.87 -1.54
N GLU A 220 22.03 -8.04 -1.67
CA GLU A 220 22.94 -8.35 -0.55
C GLU A 220 23.44 -7.10 0.20
N GLN A 221 23.22 -5.92 -0.38
CA GLN A 221 23.67 -4.66 0.19
C GLN A 221 22.62 -4.07 1.10
N TYR A 222 23.07 -3.32 2.07
CA TYR A 222 22.23 -2.50 2.94
C TYR A 222 23.05 -1.29 3.41
N ASN A 223 22.37 -0.25 3.83
CA ASN A 223 22.95 0.82 4.64
C ASN A 223 22.26 0.83 6.02
N ILE A 224 22.73 1.63 6.93
CA ILE A 224 22.18 1.80 8.27
C ILE A 224 21.72 3.24 8.40
N VAL A 225 20.53 3.43 8.93
CA VAL A 225 20.04 4.74 9.36
C VAL A 225 20.17 4.81 10.87
N THR A 226 20.91 5.80 11.35
CA THR A 226 21.05 6.12 12.80
C THR A 226 20.15 7.30 13.13
N PHE A 227 19.24 7.10 14.08
CA PHE A 227 18.32 8.11 14.56
C PHE A 227 18.92 8.94 15.70
N LYS A 228 18.31 10.11 15.98
CA LYS A 228 18.77 11.03 17.06
C LYS A 228 18.79 10.42 18.46
N ASP A 229 17.95 9.42 18.73
CA ASP A 229 17.92 8.68 19.99
C ASP A 229 18.98 7.58 20.09
N GLY A 230 19.81 7.42 19.05
CA GLY A 230 20.83 6.40 18.94
C GLY A 230 20.33 5.05 18.43
N SER A 231 19.03 4.90 18.18
CA SER A 231 18.51 3.68 17.56
C SER A 231 18.96 3.58 16.10
N GLN A 232 19.01 2.36 15.58
CA GLN A 232 19.45 2.09 14.22
C GLN A 232 18.47 1.18 13.49
N SER A 233 18.33 1.40 12.19
CA SER A 233 17.57 0.53 11.30
C SER A 233 18.35 0.25 10.02
N LYS A 234 18.35 -0.99 9.58
CA LYS A 234 18.86 -1.33 8.24
C LYS A 234 17.92 -0.80 7.19
N CYS A 235 18.48 -0.34 6.09
CA CYS A 235 17.74 0.08 4.91
C CYS A 235 18.27 -0.58 3.65
N LYS A 236 17.39 -0.82 2.69
CA LYS A 236 17.63 -1.60 1.47
C LYS A 236 16.94 -0.96 0.26
N ILE A 237 17.15 -1.54 -0.88
CA ILE A 237 16.54 -1.26 -2.19
C ILE A 237 17.05 0.03 -2.79
N VAL A 238 16.76 1.18 -2.16
CA VAL A 238 17.22 2.50 -2.61
C VAL A 238 17.51 3.41 -1.42
N CYS A 239 18.42 4.36 -1.62
CA CYS A 239 18.72 5.45 -0.71
C CYS A 239 18.64 6.78 -1.47
N ASP A 240 17.71 7.64 -1.12
CA ASP A 240 17.65 9.02 -1.64
C ASP A 240 18.69 9.90 -0.93
N LEU A 241 19.59 10.50 -1.68
CA LEU A 241 20.60 11.42 -1.16
C LEU A 241 19.99 12.81 -1.03
N MET A 242 19.61 13.15 0.19
CA MET A 242 18.80 14.34 0.47
C MET A 242 19.60 15.50 1.01
N HIS A 243 19.23 16.71 0.59
CA HIS A 243 19.67 17.97 1.18
C HIS A 243 18.50 18.66 1.87
N LEU A 244 18.75 19.29 3.01
CA LEU A 244 17.74 20.01 3.79
C LEU A 244 17.52 21.42 3.22
N GLU A 245 16.24 21.77 3.01
CA GLU A 245 15.77 23.14 2.66
C GLU A 245 14.68 23.58 3.66
N GLY A 246 14.98 23.48 4.96
CA GLY A 246 14.07 23.84 6.04
C GLY A 246 13.57 22.65 6.86
N ALA A 247 13.67 21.43 6.36
CA ALA A 247 13.36 20.24 7.14
C ALA A 247 14.41 19.95 8.21
N GLU A 248 14.01 19.18 9.22
CA GLU A 248 14.88 18.64 10.25
C GLU A 248 15.22 17.18 9.93
N ALA A 249 16.50 16.79 9.97
CA ALA A 249 16.90 15.40 9.91
C ALA A 249 16.53 14.69 11.22
N LEU A 250 15.81 13.57 11.13
CA LEU A 250 15.48 12.68 12.25
C LEU A 250 16.39 11.46 12.29
N GLY A 251 16.93 11.06 11.13
CA GLY A 251 17.88 9.98 10.96
C GLY A 251 18.80 10.25 9.80
N GLU A 252 20.03 9.75 9.89
CA GLU A 252 21.10 9.93 8.91
C GLU A 252 21.68 8.58 8.49
N TYR A 253 22.16 8.51 7.24
CA TYR A 253 22.90 7.33 6.77
C TYR A 253 24.20 7.18 7.53
N ALA A 254 24.53 5.95 7.94
CA ALA A 254 25.73 5.68 8.73
C ALA A 254 26.91 5.21 7.87
N GLU A 255 26.65 4.71 6.68
CA GLU A 255 27.67 4.07 5.83
C GLU A 255 27.68 4.67 4.42
N ASP A 256 28.70 4.27 3.62
CA ASP A 256 28.97 4.72 2.27
C ASP A 256 29.45 6.18 2.17
N PHE A 257 29.69 6.68 0.93
CA PHE A 257 30.22 8.02 0.67
C PHE A 257 29.25 9.13 1.11
N TYR A 258 27.97 8.81 1.31
CA TYR A 258 26.92 9.71 1.78
C TYR A 258 26.61 9.54 3.28
N ALA A 259 27.51 8.91 4.05
CA ALA A 259 27.37 8.84 5.50
C ALA A 259 27.24 10.25 6.11
N GLY A 260 26.26 10.41 7.02
CA GLY A 260 25.91 11.71 7.61
C GLY A 260 24.87 12.51 6.82
N MET A 261 24.50 12.09 5.60
CA MET A 261 23.39 12.73 4.89
C MET A 261 22.04 12.30 5.49
N PRO A 262 21.03 13.20 5.46
CA PRO A 262 19.70 12.88 5.96
C PRO A 262 19.08 11.66 5.26
N ALA A 263 18.51 10.75 6.04
CA ALA A 263 17.80 9.58 5.56
C ALA A 263 16.29 9.62 5.91
N VAL A 264 15.95 10.29 7.02
CA VAL A 264 14.57 10.52 7.43
C VAL A 264 14.46 11.97 7.89
N THR A 265 13.47 12.67 7.37
CA THR A 265 13.27 14.09 7.67
C THR A 265 11.85 14.39 8.12
N ARG A 266 11.71 15.51 8.82
CA ARG A 266 10.42 16.12 9.19
C ARG A 266 10.46 17.58 8.81
N HIS A 267 9.39 18.06 8.20
CA HIS A 267 9.17 19.47 7.95
C HIS A 267 7.83 19.91 8.50
N ASP A 268 7.84 20.97 9.32
CA ASP A 268 6.62 21.61 9.78
C ASP A 268 6.13 22.57 8.68
N TYR A 269 4.91 22.34 8.17
CA TYR A 269 4.34 23.09 7.06
C TYR A 269 2.92 23.56 7.39
N GLY A 270 2.76 24.87 7.59
CA GLY A 270 1.52 25.40 8.13
C GLY A 270 1.25 24.92 9.55
N LYS A 271 0.12 24.24 9.79
CA LYS A 271 -0.24 23.66 11.09
C LYS A 271 0.11 22.17 11.20
N GLY A 272 0.47 21.54 10.09
CA GLY A 272 0.76 20.11 10.00
C GLY A 272 2.23 19.82 9.76
N LYS A 273 2.49 18.60 9.34
CA LYS A 273 3.86 18.08 9.19
C LYS A 273 3.95 17.15 7.99
N LEU A 274 5.10 17.18 7.31
CA LEU A 274 5.49 16.18 6.36
C LEU A 274 6.70 15.41 6.88
N TYR A 275 6.63 14.09 6.83
CA TYR A 275 7.74 13.18 7.02
C TYR A 275 8.17 12.59 5.68
N TYR A 276 9.46 12.66 5.38
CA TYR A 276 10.02 12.00 4.22
C TYR A 276 10.99 10.90 4.66
N ILE A 277 10.78 9.70 4.12
CA ILE A 277 11.57 8.51 4.44
C ILE A 277 12.37 8.15 3.19
N GLY A 278 13.66 8.45 3.18
CA GLY A 278 14.52 8.37 2.00
C GLY A 278 15.01 6.96 1.64
N SER A 279 14.64 5.94 2.40
CA SER A 279 15.04 4.56 2.09
C SER A 279 14.05 3.53 2.62
N CYS A 280 14.11 2.32 2.05
CA CYS A 280 13.29 1.19 2.50
C CYS A 280 13.88 0.58 3.78
N MET A 281 13.49 1.10 4.93
CA MET A 281 13.96 0.63 6.22
C MET A 281 13.35 -0.71 6.60
N GLU A 282 14.13 -1.61 7.20
CA GLU A 282 13.59 -2.82 7.81
C GLU A 282 12.73 -2.42 9.02
N VAL A 283 11.55 -3.02 9.10
CA VAL A 283 10.75 -2.91 10.34
C VAL A 283 11.52 -3.68 11.40
N VAL A 284 12.01 -2.99 12.43
CA VAL A 284 12.61 -3.66 13.58
C VAL A 284 11.51 -4.53 14.17
N GLY A 285 11.70 -5.85 14.06
CA GLY A 285 10.73 -6.81 14.56
C GLY A 285 10.54 -6.62 16.06
N THR A 286 9.29 -6.52 16.46
CA THR A 286 8.84 -6.70 17.83
C THR A 286 8.93 -8.17 18.19
#